data_ccb05a1bf0853da21d5d2206a2d19b74
#
_entry.id   ccb05a1bf0853da21d5d2206a2d19b74
#
_cell.length_a   1.000
_cell.length_b   1.000
_cell.length_c   1.000
_cell.angle_alpha   90.00
_cell.angle_beta   90.00
_cell.angle_gamma   90.00
#
_symmetry.space_group_name_H-M   'P 1'
#
loop_
_entity.id
_entity.type
_entity.pdbx_description
1 polymer ?
#
loop_
_entity_poly.entity_id
_entity_poly.type
_entity_poly.pdbx_seq_one_letter_code
_entity_poly.pdbx_strand_id
1 'polypeptide(L)'
;MALGCNNGSHTGAEDLSEYLDYITAKRGRAVVAAAGNEANSRHHYKGRITDTVDDIEINVEQDMDGFYLECWALSPELFTLSVISPSGQSNPAGVPMRIDSGEYSFLLEGTQVTIDYRQTGRQTRDLLIFIRFEKVVKGVWTIRVFPLSTIGGVFNMWLPMTGLLDADVSFIVSEPDTTLTMPSDAKLVITAGGYNSLNDAILLESGRGFDADGGIKPDLVAPAVDITGANLRGMYIALSGTSAAAAITAAVAALIMEWMIVRGNVLLANGVDIKNVMVRNCRRKEKLTTQIKFLATDS
;
A
#
# COMPACT_ATOMS: atom_id res chain seq x y z
N MET A 1 2.01 -11.05 10.49
CA MET A 1 2.49 -11.22 9.11
C MET A 1 3.48 -10.10 8.80
N ALA A 2 4.66 -10.45 8.32
CA ALA A 2 5.71 -9.50 7.92
C ALA A 2 5.99 -9.67 6.41
N LEU A 3 4.92 -9.75 5.64
CA LEU A 3 4.90 -9.87 4.19
C LEU A 3 3.94 -8.83 3.65
N GLY A 4 4.22 -8.30 2.48
CA GLY A 4 3.34 -7.35 1.83
C GLY A 4 3.59 -7.24 0.34
N CYS A 5 2.67 -6.59 -0.37
CA CYS A 5 2.82 -6.17 -1.76
C CYS A 5 2.05 -4.86 -1.99
N ASN A 6 2.38 -4.18 -3.08
CA ASN A 6 1.70 -2.95 -3.50
C ASN A 6 0.58 -3.22 -4.51
N ASN A 7 0.21 -4.49 -4.72
CA ASN A 7 -0.88 -4.83 -5.62
C ASN A 7 -2.24 -4.70 -4.92
N GLY A 8 -3.27 -4.35 -5.68
CA GLY A 8 -4.62 -4.25 -5.18
C GLY A 8 -5.12 -2.82 -5.00
N SER A 9 -6.38 -2.70 -4.62
CA SER A 9 -7.07 -1.40 -4.47
C SER A 9 -6.64 -0.62 -3.23
N HIS A 10 -5.92 -1.24 -2.31
CA HIS A 10 -5.55 -0.69 -1.00
C HIS A 10 -6.75 -0.22 -0.15
N THR A 11 -7.89 -0.89 -0.32
CA THR A 11 -9.13 -0.63 0.45
C THR A 11 -9.43 -1.71 1.49
N GLY A 12 -8.61 -2.77 1.54
CA GLY A 12 -8.86 -3.94 2.36
C GLY A 12 -9.99 -4.84 1.86
N ALA A 13 -10.37 -4.70 0.59
CA ALA A 13 -11.43 -5.48 -0.05
C ALA A 13 -10.90 -6.63 -0.94
N GLU A 14 -9.60 -6.86 -0.94
CA GLU A 14 -8.98 -8.00 -1.64
C GLU A 14 -9.27 -9.31 -0.92
N ASP A 15 -9.34 -10.40 -1.69
CA ASP A 15 -9.68 -11.74 -1.17
C ASP A 15 -8.82 -12.15 0.04
N LEU A 16 -7.52 -11.80 0.05
CA LEU A 16 -6.63 -12.09 1.18
C LEU A 16 -6.99 -11.24 2.41
N SER A 17 -7.24 -9.94 2.22
CA SER A 17 -7.63 -9.03 3.31
C SER A 17 -8.96 -9.44 3.93
N GLU A 18 -9.97 -9.76 3.12
CA GLU A 18 -11.26 -10.28 3.58
C GLU A 18 -11.11 -11.63 4.34
N TYR A 19 -10.25 -12.53 3.85
CA TYR A 19 -10.00 -13.81 4.53
C TYR A 19 -9.34 -13.61 5.89
N LEU A 20 -8.38 -12.69 5.99
CA LEU A 20 -7.74 -12.36 7.27
C LEU A 20 -8.70 -11.67 8.25
N ASP A 21 -9.59 -10.85 7.76
CA ASP A 21 -10.67 -10.26 8.55
C ASP A 21 -11.62 -11.35 9.09
N TYR A 22 -11.99 -12.31 8.23
CA TYR A 22 -12.79 -13.46 8.66
C TYR A 22 -12.07 -14.27 9.76
N ILE A 23 -10.75 -14.49 9.65
CA ILE A 23 -9.97 -15.18 10.68
C ILE A 23 -9.94 -14.37 11.97
N THR A 24 -9.68 -13.06 11.87
CA THR A 24 -9.56 -12.13 13.00
C THR A 24 -10.86 -12.02 13.80
N ALA A 25 -12.00 -12.13 13.13
CA ALA A 25 -13.32 -12.14 13.77
C ALA A 25 -13.61 -13.44 14.57
N LYS A 26 -12.81 -14.49 14.42
CA LYS A 26 -13.01 -15.74 15.16
C LYS A 26 -12.45 -15.66 16.57
N ARG A 27 -13.17 -16.32 17.51
CA ARG A 27 -12.72 -16.46 18.90
C ARG A 27 -11.28 -16.98 18.98
N GLY A 28 -10.47 -16.38 19.83
CA GLY A 28 -9.12 -16.82 20.14
C GLY A 28 -8.14 -16.71 18.98
N ARG A 29 -8.43 -15.82 18.02
CA ARG A 29 -7.56 -15.54 16.88
C ARG A 29 -7.35 -14.05 16.75
N ALA A 30 -6.12 -13.65 16.45
CA ALA A 30 -5.75 -12.30 16.08
C ALA A 30 -4.72 -12.37 14.95
N VAL A 31 -4.81 -11.45 14.01
CA VAL A 31 -3.82 -11.28 12.96
C VAL A 31 -3.18 -9.91 13.14
N VAL A 32 -1.86 -9.88 13.09
CA VAL A 32 -1.06 -8.65 13.10
C VAL A 32 -0.30 -8.57 11.78
N ALA A 33 -0.38 -7.44 11.11
CA ALA A 33 0.34 -7.17 9.87
C ALA A 33 1.28 -5.97 10.01
N ALA A 34 2.42 -6.04 9.32
CA ALA A 34 3.32 -4.91 9.17
C ALA A 34 2.74 -3.90 8.18
N ALA A 35 2.83 -2.62 8.47
CA ALA A 35 2.32 -1.55 7.61
C ALA A 35 3.02 -1.47 6.23
N GLY A 36 4.20 -2.08 6.09
CA GLY A 36 5.06 -1.95 4.93
C GLY A 36 6.16 -0.91 5.13
N ASN A 37 7.13 -0.88 4.22
CA ASN A 37 8.29 0.01 4.29
C ASN A 37 8.44 0.84 3.00
N GLU A 38 7.32 1.28 2.43
CA GLU A 38 7.26 1.90 1.10
C GLU A 38 7.01 3.43 1.12
N ALA A 39 6.84 4.05 2.30
CA ALA A 39 6.44 5.46 2.38
C ALA A 39 7.45 6.45 1.75
N ASN A 40 8.73 6.12 1.70
CA ASN A 40 9.78 6.93 1.10
C ASN A 40 10.35 6.35 -0.21
N SER A 41 9.81 5.24 -0.69
CA SER A 41 10.27 4.56 -1.91
C SER A 41 9.81 5.23 -3.20
N ARG A 42 8.91 6.23 -3.12
CA ARG A 42 8.33 6.93 -4.28
C ARG A 42 7.58 6.00 -5.23
N HIS A 43 6.95 4.97 -4.68
CA HIS A 43 6.20 3.96 -5.45
C HIS A 43 4.69 4.21 -5.44
N HIS A 44 4.23 5.33 -4.88
CA HIS A 44 2.83 5.72 -4.90
C HIS A 44 2.65 7.15 -5.43
N TYR A 45 1.65 7.31 -6.29
CA TYR A 45 1.16 8.59 -6.79
C TYR A 45 -0.35 8.70 -6.54
N LYS A 46 -0.80 9.86 -6.10
CA LYS A 46 -2.23 10.17 -5.94
C LYS A 46 -2.58 11.39 -6.77
N GLY A 47 -3.46 11.19 -7.76
CA GLY A 47 -3.96 12.24 -8.63
C GLY A 47 -5.39 12.64 -8.30
N ARG A 48 -5.74 13.87 -8.74
CA ARG A 48 -7.12 14.36 -8.73
C ARG A 48 -7.37 15.22 -9.97
N ILE A 49 -8.18 14.71 -10.90
CA ILE A 49 -8.56 15.43 -12.12
C ILE A 49 -10.06 15.33 -12.36
N THR A 50 -10.66 16.41 -12.83
CA THR A 50 -12.09 16.44 -13.23
C THR A 50 -12.27 16.83 -14.69
N ASP A 51 -11.55 17.83 -15.17
CA ASP A 51 -11.75 18.43 -16.50
C ASP A 51 -10.46 18.54 -17.32
N THR A 52 -9.31 18.35 -16.70
CA THR A 52 -7.98 18.45 -17.33
C THR A 52 -7.34 17.07 -17.43
N VAL A 53 -6.22 16.98 -18.13
CA VAL A 53 -5.36 15.79 -18.12
C VAL A 53 -4.30 15.95 -17.03
N ASP A 54 -3.79 14.82 -16.55
CA ASP A 54 -2.67 14.77 -15.60
C ASP A 54 -1.53 13.97 -16.22
N ASP A 55 -0.31 14.53 -16.19
CA ASP A 55 0.90 13.89 -16.70
C ASP A 55 1.75 13.41 -15.53
N ILE A 56 1.83 12.11 -15.35
CA ILE A 56 2.54 11.46 -14.26
C ILE A 56 3.86 10.92 -14.79
N GLU A 57 4.96 11.49 -14.31
CA GLU A 57 6.30 11.14 -14.75
C GLU A 57 6.90 10.04 -13.87
N ILE A 58 7.41 9.00 -14.53
CA ILE A 58 8.08 7.85 -13.94
C ILE A 58 9.54 7.87 -14.42
N ASN A 59 10.47 7.93 -13.47
CA ASN A 59 11.89 7.81 -13.75
C ASN A 59 12.31 6.34 -13.75
N VAL A 60 12.91 5.88 -14.83
CA VAL A 60 13.57 4.57 -14.95
C VAL A 60 15.07 4.82 -15.02
N GLU A 61 15.83 4.41 -14.00
CA GLU A 61 17.24 4.78 -13.88
C GLU A 61 18.17 4.02 -14.80
N GLN A 62 17.80 2.81 -15.19
CA GLN A 62 18.59 1.97 -16.13
C GLN A 62 17.67 1.10 -16.97
N ASP A 63 18.21 0.59 -18.08
CA ASP A 63 17.51 -0.38 -18.92
C ASP A 63 17.21 -1.65 -18.12
N MET A 64 15.99 -2.20 -18.28
CA MET A 64 15.53 -3.35 -17.53
C MET A 64 14.57 -4.23 -18.35
N ASP A 65 14.39 -5.48 -17.90
CA ASP A 65 13.50 -6.44 -18.58
C ASP A 65 12.04 -6.00 -18.56
N GLY A 66 11.62 -5.34 -17.49
CA GLY A 66 10.28 -4.78 -17.41
C GLY A 66 9.80 -4.51 -15.99
N PHE A 67 8.69 -3.81 -15.89
CA PHE A 67 7.95 -3.59 -14.66
C PHE A 67 6.46 -3.44 -14.99
N TYR A 68 5.65 -3.40 -13.95
CA TYR A 68 4.23 -3.06 -14.08
C TYR A 68 3.84 -1.95 -13.11
N LEU A 69 2.71 -1.33 -13.36
CA LEU A 69 2.06 -0.46 -12.42
C LEU A 69 0.54 -0.67 -12.46
N GLU A 70 -0.10 -0.39 -11.34
CA GLU A 70 -1.55 -0.43 -11.21
C GLU A 70 -2.08 0.98 -10.99
N CYS A 71 -3.06 1.38 -11.82
CA CYS A 71 -3.83 2.60 -11.61
C CYS A 71 -5.23 2.20 -11.15
N TRP A 72 -5.60 2.67 -9.96
CA TRP A 72 -6.88 2.35 -9.33
C TRP A 72 -7.73 3.59 -9.14
N ALA A 73 -9.00 3.46 -9.47
CA ALA A 73 -10.01 4.48 -9.19
C ALA A 73 -11.25 3.83 -8.58
N LEU A 74 -11.70 4.36 -7.45
CA LEU A 74 -12.89 3.86 -6.78
C LEU A 74 -14.13 4.29 -7.58
N SER A 75 -15.10 3.39 -7.71
CA SER A 75 -16.37 3.68 -8.37
C SER A 75 -17.06 4.91 -7.74
N PRO A 76 -17.61 5.85 -8.53
CA PRO A 76 -17.91 5.75 -9.96
C PRO A 76 -16.85 6.37 -10.90
N GLU A 77 -15.65 6.62 -10.43
CA GLU A 77 -14.61 7.28 -11.21
C GLU A 77 -14.17 6.43 -12.40
N LEU A 78 -14.08 7.04 -13.58
CA LEU A 78 -13.62 6.38 -14.81
C LEU A 78 -12.58 7.25 -15.51
N PHE A 79 -11.45 6.62 -15.83
CA PHE A 79 -10.30 7.23 -16.51
C PHE A 79 -9.85 6.39 -17.68
N THR A 80 -9.17 7.02 -18.62
CA THR A 80 -8.34 6.36 -19.63
C THR A 80 -6.95 6.96 -19.58
N LEU A 81 -5.98 6.28 -20.18
CA LEU A 81 -4.60 6.77 -20.15
C LEU A 81 -3.89 6.53 -21.48
N SER A 82 -2.80 7.28 -21.65
CA SER A 82 -1.82 7.13 -22.70
C SER A 82 -0.44 7.10 -22.08
N VAL A 83 0.46 6.31 -22.67
CA VAL A 83 1.87 6.23 -22.27
C VAL A 83 2.69 7.03 -23.28
N ILE A 84 3.64 7.82 -22.78
CA ILE A 84 4.58 8.60 -23.60
C ILE A 84 5.98 8.14 -23.24
N SER A 85 6.75 7.77 -24.25
CA SER A 85 8.13 7.30 -24.07
C SER A 85 9.11 8.46 -23.89
N PRO A 86 10.35 8.20 -23.45
CA PRO A 86 11.38 9.23 -23.32
C PRO A 86 11.69 9.97 -24.62
N SER A 87 11.48 9.36 -25.80
CA SER A 87 11.63 10.03 -27.11
C SER A 87 10.41 10.86 -27.52
N GLY A 88 9.33 10.84 -26.75
CA GLY A 88 8.08 11.54 -27.04
C GLY A 88 7.08 10.76 -27.93
N GLN A 89 7.36 9.49 -28.25
CA GLN A 89 6.38 8.62 -28.90
C GLN A 89 5.23 8.33 -27.91
N SER A 90 3.99 8.38 -28.36
CA SER A 90 2.82 8.06 -27.55
C SER A 90 1.91 7.04 -28.20
N ASN A 91 1.27 6.19 -27.41
CA ASN A 91 0.11 5.43 -27.87
C ASN A 91 -1.15 6.31 -27.83
N PRO A 92 -2.16 6.04 -28.66
CA PRO A 92 -3.46 6.70 -28.56
C PRO A 92 -4.09 6.42 -27.19
N ALA A 93 -4.77 7.41 -26.60
CA ALA A 93 -5.56 7.18 -25.41
C ALA A 93 -6.64 6.13 -25.72
N GLY A 94 -6.74 5.10 -24.89
CA GLY A 94 -7.77 4.08 -25.02
C GLY A 94 -9.14 4.69 -24.82
N VAL A 95 -10.13 4.25 -25.58
CA VAL A 95 -11.53 4.62 -25.34
C VAL A 95 -12.13 3.54 -24.43
N PRO A 96 -12.48 3.84 -23.19
CA PRO A 96 -12.90 2.83 -22.21
C PRO A 96 -14.35 2.42 -22.36
N MET A 97 -14.86 2.37 -23.57
CA MET A 97 -16.19 1.81 -23.83
C MET A 97 -16.23 0.27 -23.90
N ARG A 98 -15.06 -0.38 -23.83
CA ARG A 98 -14.93 -1.83 -23.68
C ARG A 98 -13.72 -2.13 -22.84
N ILE A 99 -13.85 -3.13 -21.98
CA ILE A 99 -12.79 -3.78 -21.24
C ILE A 99 -11.90 -4.50 -22.26
N ASP A 100 -10.99 -3.79 -22.89
CA ASP A 100 -10.07 -4.35 -23.89
C ASP A 100 -8.64 -4.06 -23.48
N SER A 101 -7.79 -5.08 -23.56
CA SER A 101 -6.36 -4.92 -23.48
C SER A 101 -5.80 -4.39 -24.80
N GLY A 102 -4.84 -3.47 -24.70
CA GLY A 102 -4.11 -2.95 -25.85
C GLY A 102 -2.62 -3.24 -25.69
N GLU A 103 -1.99 -3.71 -26.79
CA GLU A 103 -0.54 -3.84 -26.88
C GLU A 103 0.02 -2.74 -27.78
N TYR A 104 1.04 -2.05 -27.30
CA TYR A 104 1.64 -0.91 -28.00
C TYR A 104 3.16 -1.09 -28.07
N SER A 105 3.73 -0.89 -29.25
CA SER A 105 5.17 -0.95 -29.48
C SER A 105 5.74 0.44 -29.64
N PHE A 106 6.70 0.79 -28.82
CA PHE A 106 7.49 2.01 -28.89
C PHE A 106 8.75 1.71 -29.69
N LEU A 107 8.72 2.04 -31.00
CA LEU A 107 9.73 1.57 -31.96
C LEU A 107 11.14 2.10 -31.71
N LEU A 108 11.24 3.34 -31.21
CA LEU A 108 12.55 3.97 -30.95
C LEU A 108 13.23 3.37 -29.73
N GLU A 109 12.45 2.98 -28.73
CA GLU A 109 12.93 2.34 -27.50
C GLU A 109 13.01 0.81 -27.62
N GLY A 110 12.27 0.22 -28.53
CA GLY A 110 12.09 -1.24 -28.59
C GLY A 110 11.27 -1.79 -27.43
N THR A 111 10.56 -0.93 -26.70
CA THR A 111 9.74 -1.25 -25.53
C THR A 111 8.34 -1.65 -25.96
N GLN A 112 7.77 -2.67 -25.31
CA GLN A 112 6.38 -3.05 -25.46
C GLN A 112 5.61 -2.67 -24.19
N VAL A 113 4.42 -2.11 -24.37
CA VAL A 113 3.52 -1.73 -23.27
C VAL A 113 2.17 -2.37 -23.49
N THR A 114 1.71 -3.14 -22.49
CA THR A 114 0.37 -3.71 -22.46
C THR A 114 -0.47 -2.93 -21.45
N ILE A 115 -1.66 -2.50 -21.85
CA ILE A 115 -2.60 -1.78 -20.99
C ILE A 115 -3.90 -2.57 -20.93
N ASP A 116 -4.24 -3.01 -19.72
CA ASP A 116 -5.45 -3.77 -19.42
C ASP A 116 -6.42 -2.96 -18.57
N TYR A 117 -7.64 -2.77 -19.05
CA TYR A 117 -8.72 -2.14 -18.29
C TYR A 117 -9.62 -3.20 -17.69
N ARG A 118 -9.80 -3.18 -16.38
CA ARG A 118 -10.63 -4.14 -15.66
C ARG A 118 -11.56 -3.43 -14.68
N GLN A 119 -12.79 -3.89 -14.61
CA GLN A 119 -13.64 -3.57 -13.46
C GLN A 119 -13.52 -4.69 -12.43
N THR A 120 -13.06 -4.35 -11.24
CA THR A 120 -12.78 -5.29 -10.17
C THR A 120 -13.72 -5.07 -8.99
N GLY A 121 -13.73 -6.07 -8.10
CA GLY A 121 -14.63 -6.05 -6.95
C GLY A 121 -16.02 -6.62 -7.29
N ARG A 122 -16.50 -7.51 -6.44
CA ARG A 122 -17.82 -8.12 -6.62
C ARG A 122 -18.96 -7.14 -6.38
N GLN A 123 -18.71 -6.07 -5.63
CA GLN A 123 -19.73 -5.10 -5.22
C GLN A 123 -19.41 -3.66 -5.62
N THR A 124 -18.14 -3.26 -5.66
CA THR A 124 -17.70 -1.87 -5.84
C THR A 124 -17.57 -1.47 -7.30
N ARG A 125 -17.20 -2.37 -8.20
CA ARG A 125 -16.88 -2.10 -9.61
C ARG A 125 -15.80 -1.03 -9.80
N ASP A 126 -14.79 -1.10 -8.96
CA ASP A 126 -13.65 -0.18 -9.05
C ASP A 126 -12.88 -0.40 -10.36
N LEU A 127 -12.33 0.66 -10.91
CA LEU A 127 -11.52 0.61 -12.11
C LEU A 127 -10.08 0.25 -11.75
N LEU A 128 -9.56 -0.82 -12.33
CA LEU A 128 -8.14 -1.13 -12.40
C LEU A 128 -7.67 -0.95 -13.85
N ILE A 129 -6.64 -0.13 -14.03
CA ILE A 129 -5.86 -0.09 -15.25
C ILE A 129 -4.49 -0.67 -14.94
N PHE A 130 -4.23 -1.88 -15.43
CA PHE A 130 -2.96 -2.56 -15.25
C PHE A 130 -2.07 -2.28 -16.45
N ILE A 131 -0.87 -1.75 -16.21
CA ILE A 131 0.07 -1.35 -17.25
C ILE A 131 1.34 -2.14 -17.06
N ARG A 132 1.72 -2.91 -18.08
CA ARG A 132 2.95 -3.69 -18.08
C ARG A 132 3.90 -3.19 -19.15
N PHE A 133 5.12 -2.95 -18.77
CA PHE A 133 6.23 -2.56 -19.62
C PHE A 133 7.20 -3.74 -19.78
N GLU A 134 7.65 -3.99 -21.01
CA GLU A 134 8.63 -5.02 -21.33
C GLU A 134 9.76 -4.41 -22.16
N LYS A 135 11.02 -4.77 -21.85
CA LYS A 135 12.25 -4.24 -22.47
C LYS A 135 12.32 -2.71 -22.34
N VAL A 136 12.31 -2.25 -21.12
CA VAL A 136 12.22 -0.81 -20.82
C VAL A 136 13.59 -0.17 -20.92
N VAL A 137 13.68 0.93 -21.66
CA VAL A 137 14.87 1.77 -21.67
C VAL A 137 14.81 2.82 -20.56
N LYS A 138 15.98 3.20 -20.07
CA LYS A 138 16.14 4.27 -19.09
C LYS A 138 15.58 5.60 -19.61
N GLY A 139 15.09 6.42 -18.70
CA GLY A 139 14.55 7.75 -19.00
C GLY A 139 13.26 8.03 -18.29
N VAL A 140 12.66 9.16 -18.63
CA VAL A 140 11.38 9.58 -18.06
C VAL A 140 10.25 9.10 -18.98
N TRP A 141 9.44 8.19 -18.43
CA TRP A 141 8.20 7.74 -19.04
C TRP A 141 7.04 8.54 -18.45
N THR A 142 6.06 8.93 -19.26
CA THR A 142 4.91 9.70 -18.79
C THR A 142 3.63 8.91 -18.98
N ILE A 143 2.85 8.80 -17.92
CA ILE A 143 1.47 8.30 -17.97
C ILE A 143 0.55 9.52 -18.00
N ARG A 144 -0.12 9.73 -19.12
CA ARG A 144 -1.11 10.80 -19.27
C ARG A 144 -2.50 10.25 -19.01
N VAL A 145 -3.15 10.75 -17.97
CA VAL A 145 -4.49 10.31 -17.53
C VAL A 145 -5.55 11.29 -18.01
N PHE A 146 -6.61 10.75 -18.56
CA PHE A 146 -7.76 11.51 -19.09
C PHE A 146 -9.01 11.17 -18.29
N PRO A 147 -9.76 12.15 -17.78
CA PRO A 147 -11.06 11.91 -17.17
C PRO A 147 -12.09 11.54 -18.21
N LEU A 148 -12.94 10.58 -17.90
CA LEU A 148 -14.05 10.17 -18.76
C LEU A 148 -15.39 10.39 -18.12
N SER A 149 -15.54 9.96 -16.87
CA SER A 149 -16.69 10.20 -16.02
C SER A 149 -16.16 10.27 -14.58
N THR A 150 -16.19 11.46 -14.02
CA THR A 150 -15.62 11.72 -12.69
C THR A 150 -16.56 12.56 -11.86
N ILE A 151 -16.59 12.31 -10.55
CA ILE A 151 -17.25 13.12 -9.54
C ILE A 151 -16.22 13.79 -8.65
N GLY A 152 -15.34 13.01 -8.03
CA GLY A 152 -14.22 13.47 -7.20
C GLY A 152 -12.91 13.54 -7.95
N GLY A 153 -12.80 12.79 -9.06
CA GLY A 153 -11.64 12.73 -9.93
C GLY A 153 -10.40 12.10 -9.32
N VAL A 154 -10.55 11.34 -8.23
CA VAL A 154 -9.42 10.77 -7.49
C VAL A 154 -9.01 9.43 -8.07
N PHE A 155 -7.71 9.25 -8.27
CA PHE A 155 -7.10 7.97 -8.62
C PHE A 155 -5.76 7.81 -7.91
N ASN A 156 -5.31 6.58 -7.79
CA ASN A 156 -4.02 6.24 -7.21
C ASN A 156 -3.25 5.34 -8.16
N MET A 157 -1.93 5.45 -8.15
CA MET A 157 -1.04 4.56 -8.90
C MET A 157 0.01 3.97 -7.98
N TRP A 158 0.25 2.67 -8.11
CA TRP A 158 1.29 1.98 -7.36
C TRP A 158 2.25 1.24 -8.29
N LEU A 159 3.54 1.43 -8.08
CA LEU A 159 4.60 0.60 -8.60
C LEU A 159 4.79 -0.63 -7.68
N PRO A 160 5.43 -1.71 -8.16
CA PRO A 160 5.82 -2.83 -7.29
C PRO A 160 6.64 -2.35 -6.11
N MET A 161 6.56 -3.09 -5.00
CA MET A 161 7.34 -2.75 -3.81
C MET A 161 8.84 -2.91 -4.04
N THR A 162 9.63 -2.21 -3.23
CA THR A 162 11.09 -2.32 -3.18
C THR A 162 11.53 -3.79 -3.07
N GLY A 163 12.49 -4.19 -3.91
CA GLY A 163 13.01 -5.56 -3.98
C GLY A 163 12.27 -6.49 -4.95
N LEU A 164 11.18 -6.03 -5.57
CA LEU A 164 10.53 -6.72 -6.70
C LEU A 164 10.81 -6.05 -8.05
N LEU A 165 11.59 -4.99 -8.06
CA LEU A 165 12.06 -4.29 -9.25
C LEU A 165 13.55 -4.59 -9.45
N ASP A 166 13.95 -4.87 -10.69
CA ASP A 166 15.35 -5.14 -11.04
C ASP A 166 16.20 -3.87 -11.12
N ALA A 167 15.54 -2.72 -11.20
CA ALA A 167 16.17 -1.40 -11.24
C ALA A 167 15.30 -0.39 -10.46
N ASP A 168 15.90 0.76 -10.14
CA ASP A 168 15.15 1.84 -9.51
C ASP A 168 14.17 2.47 -10.50
N VAL A 169 12.89 2.27 -10.22
CA VAL A 169 11.76 2.88 -10.92
C VAL A 169 10.94 3.65 -9.90
N SER A 170 10.71 4.93 -10.12
CA SER A 170 10.00 5.75 -9.15
C SER A 170 9.19 6.87 -9.80
N PHE A 171 8.11 7.30 -9.16
CA PHE A 171 7.42 8.53 -9.55
C PHE A 171 8.29 9.76 -9.27
N ILE A 172 8.39 10.69 -10.21
CA ILE A 172 9.14 11.95 -10.01
C ILE A 172 8.44 12.79 -8.93
N VAL A 173 7.13 12.88 -9.01
CA VAL A 173 6.28 13.41 -7.94
C VAL A 173 5.57 12.24 -7.29
N SER A 174 5.74 12.05 -5.99
CA SER A 174 5.17 10.91 -5.26
C SER A 174 4.39 11.36 -4.03
N GLU A 175 3.41 10.56 -3.62
CA GLU A 175 2.62 10.78 -2.41
C GLU A 175 3.06 9.75 -1.35
N PRO A 176 3.58 10.18 -0.19
CA PRO A 176 4.02 9.26 0.86
C PRO A 176 2.88 8.66 1.69
N ASP A 177 1.69 9.24 1.64
CA ASP A 177 0.49 8.70 2.29
C ASP A 177 -0.14 7.58 1.41
N THR A 178 -0.98 6.73 2.00
CA THR A 178 -1.62 5.57 1.33
C THR A 178 -0.59 4.56 0.77
N THR A 179 0.47 4.34 1.54
CA THR A 179 1.58 3.43 1.22
C THR A 179 1.59 2.18 2.10
N LEU A 180 0.44 1.83 2.65
CA LEU A 180 0.24 0.56 3.32
C LEU A 180 0.36 -0.58 2.31
N THR A 181 1.15 -1.61 2.63
CA THR A 181 1.24 -2.79 1.77
C THR A 181 0.14 -3.79 2.13
N MET A 182 -0.53 -4.38 1.15
CA MET A 182 -1.49 -5.46 1.38
C MET A 182 -0.78 -6.64 2.08
N PRO A 183 -1.36 -7.29 3.12
CA PRO A 183 -2.74 -7.13 3.62
C PRO A 183 -2.86 -6.25 4.86
N SER A 184 -2.02 -5.26 5.05
CA SER A 184 -2.10 -4.38 6.23
C SER A 184 -3.28 -3.41 6.18
N ASP A 185 -3.88 -3.24 5.02
CA ASP A 185 -5.12 -2.51 4.75
C ASP A 185 -6.39 -3.24 5.23
N ALA A 186 -6.31 -4.55 5.53
CA ALA A 186 -7.43 -5.33 6.04
C ALA A 186 -8.06 -4.67 7.30
N LYS A 187 -9.39 -4.60 7.35
CA LYS A 187 -10.12 -3.73 8.30
C LYS A 187 -10.02 -4.20 9.75
N LEU A 188 -10.07 -5.50 9.98
CA LEU A 188 -10.05 -6.09 11.33
C LEU A 188 -8.66 -6.49 11.79
N VAL A 189 -7.72 -6.67 10.88
CA VAL A 189 -6.31 -6.98 11.18
C VAL A 189 -5.69 -5.82 11.98
N ILE A 190 -4.80 -6.14 12.91
CA ILE A 190 -4.02 -5.15 13.68
C ILE A 190 -2.82 -4.75 12.84
N THR A 191 -2.79 -3.52 12.35
CA THR A 191 -1.72 -3.00 11.51
C THR A 191 -0.73 -2.21 12.34
N ALA A 192 0.54 -2.62 12.31
CA ALA A 192 1.62 -2.00 13.06
C ALA A 192 2.54 -1.19 12.14
N GLY A 193 2.57 0.12 12.32
CA GLY A 193 3.62 1.00 11.81
C GLY A 193 4.86 0.97 12.70
N GLY A 194 5.94 1.62 12.25
CA GLY A 194 7.23 1.60 12.91
C GLY A 194 7.64 2.96 13.48
N TYR A 195 8.28 2.96 14.65
CA TYR A 195 8.96 4.13 15.19
C TYR A 195 10.31 3.77 15.81
N ASN A 196 11.19 4.77 15.95
CA ASN A 196 12.46 4.61 16.65
C ASN A 196 12.24 4.89 18.15
N SER A 197 12.44 3.87 19.00
CA SER A 197 12.24 3.96 20.45
C SER A 197 13.27 4.83 21.19
N LEU A 198 14.39 5.19 20.54
CA LEU A 198 15.41 6.03 21.16
C LEU A 198 15.08 7.53 21.11
N ASN A 199 14.43 7.96 20.05
CA ASN A 199 14.11 9.39 19.79
C ASN A 199 12.65 9.66 19.55
N ASP A 200 11.82 8.60 19.59
CA ASP A 200 10.37 8.66 19.35
C ASP A 200 9.94 9.14 17.94
N ALA A 201 10.87 9.17 16.97
CA ALA A 201 10.56 9.53 15.60
C ALA A 201 9.89 8.37 14.87
N ILE A 202 8.89 8.68 14.05
CA ILE A 202 8.29 7.69 13.14
C ILE A 202 9.36 7.25 12.13
N LEU A 203 9.41 5.96 11.84
CA LEU A 203 10.29 5.41 10.81
C LEU A 203 9.88 5.94 9.45
N LEU A 204 10.82 6.54 8.72
CA LEU A 204 10.53 7.23 7.45
C LEU A 204 9.91 6.31 6.39
N GLU A 205 10.40 5.07 6.34
CA GLU A 205 9.91 4.05 5.41
C GLU A 205 8.56 3.47 5.83
N SER A 206 8.14 3.64 7.10
CA SER A 206 6.90 3.04 7.61
C SER A 206 5.71 3.40 6.75
N GLY A 207 5.02 2.38 6.24
CA GLY A 207 3.79 2.56 5.49
C GLY A 207 2.80 3.46 6.20
N ARG A 208 2.21 4.39 5.44
CA ARG A 208 1.34 5.46 5.92
C ARG A 208 -0.08 5.27 5.40
N GLY A 209 -1.03 5.60 6.26
CA GLY A 209 -2.44 5.69 5.91
C GLY A 209 -2.81 7.09 5.37
N PHE A 210 -4.06 7.33 5.08
CA PHE A 210 -5.18 6.41 5.22
C PHE A 210 -5.08 5.24 4.20
N ASP A 211 -5.96 4.22 4.30
CA ASP A 211 -6.18 3.35 3.16
C ASP A 211 -6.85 4.12 2.00
N ALA A 212 -7.04 3.48 0.84
CA ALA A 212 -7.48 4.19 -0.36
C ALA A 212 -8.95 4.66 -0.30
N ASP A 213 -9.79 4.08 0.56
CA ASP A 213 -11.18 4.49 0.80
C ASP A 213 -11.35 5.41 2.03
N GLY A 214 -10.25 5.81 2.65
CA GLY A 214 -10.22 6.75 3.77
C GLY A 214 -10.29 6.09 5.15
N GLY A 215 -10.16 4.77 5.23
CA GLY A 215 -10.07 4.03 6.49
C GLY A 215 -8.79 4.36 7.27
N ILE A 216 -8.91 4.38 8.60
CA ILE A 216 -7.79 4.76 9.47
C ILE A 216 -6.85 3.56 9.68
N LYS A 217 -5.64 3.69 9.17
CA LYS A 217 -4.52 2.76 9.29
C LYS A 217 -3.19 3.54 9.28
N PRO A 218 -2.09 3.01 9.84
CA PRO A 218 -2.01 1.84 10.71
C PRO A 218 -2.77 2.06 12.03
N ASP A 219 -3.13 0.96 12.74
CA ASP A 219 -3.88 1.04 14.00
C ASP A 219 -3.04 1.57 15.17
N LEU A 220 -1.73 1.28 15.13
CA LEU A 220 -0.75 1.69 16.14
C LEU A 220 0.67 1.68 15.55
N VAL A 221 1.63 2.21 16.29
CA VAL A 221 3.05 2.08 16.00
C VAL A 221 3.77 1.32 17.12
N ALA A 222 4.80 0.57 16.75
CA ALA A 222 5.65 -0.15 17.70
C ALA A 222 7.14 0.07 17.38
N PRO A 223 8.07 -0.23 18.31
CA PRO A 223 9.50 -0.12 18.06
C PRO A 223 9.91 -0.89 16.79
N ALA A 224 10.67 -0.24 15.93
CA ALA A 224 11.01 -0.75 14.60
C ALA A 224 12.46 -0.52 14.17
N VAL A 225 13.30 0.06 15.01
CA VAL A 225 14.68 0.39 14.68
C VAL A 225 15.62 -0.34 15.62
N ASP A 226 16.60 -1.05 15.06
CA ASP A 226 17.63 -1.82 15.76
C ASP A 226 17.08 -2.83 16.78
N ILE A 227 15.98 -3.47 16.41
CA ILE A 227 15.35 -4.49 17.25
C ILE A 227 16.18 -5.78 17.18
N THR A 228 16.67 -6.22 18.33
CA THR A 228 17.45 -7.46 18.43
C THR A 228 16.54 -8.68 18.20
N GLY A 229 16.87 -9.47 17.21
CA GLY A 229 16.16 -10.70 16.86
C GLY A 229 17.12 -11.86 16.56
N ALA A 230 16.62 -13.09 16.64
CA ALA A 230 17.39 -14.27 16.29
C ALA A 230 17.56 -14.38 14.76
N ASN A 231 18.73 -14.81 14.31
CA ASN A 231 18.99 -15.11 12.91
C ASN A 231 18.97 -16.63 12.62
N LEU A 232 19.07 -16.99 11.35
CA LEU A 232 19.07 -18.38 10.90
C LEU A 232 20.27 -19.22 11.38
N ARG A 233 21.33 -18.59 11.92
CA ARG A 233 22.54 -19.27 12.39
C ARG A 233 22.60 -19.37 13.93
N GLY A 234 21.47 -19.14 14.61
CA GLY A 234 21.40 -19.19 16.07
C GLY A 234 22.09 -18.03 16.80
N MET A 235 22.42 -16.95 16.08
CA MET A 235 22.96 -15.71 16.64
C MET A 235 21.88 -14.63 16.69
N TYR A 236 22.20 -13.48 17.26
CA TYR A 236 21.33 -12.32 17.28
C TYR A 236 21.82 -11.28 16.27
N ILE A 237 20.86 -10.60 15.62
CA ILE A 237 21.10 -9.49 14.71
C ILE A 237 20.15 -8.33 15.03
N ALA A 238 20.56 -7.11 14.71
CA ALA A 238 19.68 -5.95 14.74
C ALA A 238 18.83 -5.93 13.45
N LEU A 239 17.53 -5.75 13.61
CA LEU A 239 16.54 -5.68 12.54
C LEU A 239 15.80 -4.35 12.61
N SER A 240 15.62 -3.70 11.47
CA SER A 240 14.79 -2.50 11.35
C SER A 240 13.67 -2.72 10.34
N GLY A 241 12.56 -2.00 10.53
CA GLY A 241 11.38 -2.06 9.66
C GLY A 241 10.10 -2.43 10.39
N THR A 242 8.97 -2.21 9.73
CA THR A 242 7.63 -2.50 10.28
C THR A 242 7.40 -3.98 10.56
N SER A 243 8.20 -4.87 9.97
CA SER A 243 8.22 -6.30 10.29
C SER A 243 8.56 -6.57 11.75
N ALA A 244 9.56 -5.84 12.31
CA ALA A 244 9.92 -5.92 13.73
C ALA A 244 8.80 -5.36 14.61
N ALA A 245 8.20 -4.22 14.22
CA ALA A 245 7.04 -3.65 14.89
C ALA A 245 5.87 -4.63 14.96
N ALA A 246 5.56 -5.32 13.85
CA ALA A 246 4.50 -6.32 13.81
C ALA A 246 4.78 -7.52 14.71
N ALA A 247 6.04 -7.96 14.80
CA ALA A 247 6.42 -9.05 15.69
C ALA A 247 6.23 -8.67 17.17
N ILE A 248 6.68 -7.47 17.58
CA ILE A 248 6.44 -6.97 18.94
C ILE A 248 4.94 -6.83 19.23
N THR A 249 4.18 -6.27 18.29
CA THR A 249 2.73 -6.12 18.42
C THR A 249 2.04 -7.48 18.56
N ALA A 250 2.48 -8.49 17.81
CA ALA A 250 1.94 -9.86 17.92
C ALA A 250 2.23 -10.48 19.29
N ALA A 251 3.41 -10.24 19.87
CA ALA A 251 3.74 -10.69 21.21
C ALA A 251 2.83 -10.03 22.28
N VAL A 252 2.58 -8.73 22.16
CA VAL A 252 1.63 -8.02 23.04
C VAL A 252 0.21 -8.56 22.86
N ALA A 253 -0.22 -8.83 21.63
CA ALA A 253 -1.51 -9.45 21.37
C ALA A 253 -1.65 -10.82 22.05
N ALA A 254 -0.59 -11.64 22.03
CA ALA A 254 -0.58 -12.95 22.70
C ALA A 254 -0.73 -12.82 24.24
N LEU A 255 -0.06 -11.86 24.86
CA LEU A 255 -0.20 -11.57 26.30
C LEU A 255 -1.62 -11.10 26.67
N ILE A 256 -2.23 -10.27 25.82
CA ILE A 256 -3.62 -9.84 26.02
C ILE A 256 -4.57 -11.03 25.87
N MET A 257 -4.34 -11.91 24.88
CA MET A 257 -5.11 -13.15 24.72
C MET A 257 -5.00 -14.07 25.93
N GLU A 258 -3.81 -14.24 26.50
CA GLU A 258 -3.61 -14.99 27.72
C GLU A 258 -4.48 -14.42 28.86
N TRP A 259 -4.42 -13.09 29.06
CA TRP A 259 -5.21 -12.43 30.10
C TRP A 259 -6.72 -12.58 29.86
N MET A 260 -7.18 -12.37 28.63
CA MET A 260 -8.60 -12.41 28.28
C MET A 260 -9.15 -13.84 28.35
N ILE A 261 -8.53 -14.76 27.63
CA ILE A 261 -9.11 -16.08 27.35
C ILE A 261 -8.62 -17.12 28.34
N VAL A 262 -7.30 -17.24 28.56
CA VAL A 262 -6.72 -18.29 29.40
C VAL A 262 -7.05 -18.05 30.86
N ARG A 263 -6.95 -16.80 31.33
CA ARG A 263 -7.33 -16.43 32.71
C ARG A 263 -8.82 -16.19 32.90
N GLY A 264 -9.63 -16.33 31.84
CA GLY A 264 -11.09 -16.31 31.92
C GLY A 264 -11.75 -14.94 32.05
N ASN A 265 -11.00 -13.82 31.82
CA ASN A 265 -11.59 -12.48 31.97
C ASN A 265 -12.57 -12.14 30.84
N VAL A 266 -12.29 -12.59 29.58
CA VAL A 266 -13.17 -12.42 28.42
C VAL A 266 -13.09 -13.69 27.55
N LEU A 267 -13.92 -14.68 27.88
CA LEU A 267 -13.82 -16.03 27.28
C LEU A 267 -14.09 -16.08 25.77
N LEU A 268 -14.86 -15.13 25.23
CA LEU A 268 -15.24 -15.10 23.81
C LEU A 268 -14.44 -14.09 22.99
N ALA A 269 -13.36 -13.53 23.55
CA ALA A 269 -12.55 -12.54 22.88
C ALA A 269 -12.03 -13.01 21.50
N ASN A 270 -12.04 -12.09 20.55
CA ASN A 270 -11.52 -12.25 19.20
C ASN A 270 -10.45 -11.18 18.91
N GLY A 271 -9.94 -11.12 17.68
CA GLY A 271 -8.89 -10.16 17.30
C GLY A 271 -9.33 -8.71 17.36
N VAL A 272 -10.61 -8.43 17.13
CA VAL A 272 -11.16 -7.07 17.22
C VAL A 272 -11.15 -6.58 18.68
N ASP A 273 -11.49 -7.44 19.64
CA ASP A 273 -11.41 -7.09 21.06
C ASP A 273 -9.98 -6.78 21.48
N ILE A 274 -9.01 -7.60 21.01
CA ILE A 274 -7.59 -7.39 21.27
C ILE A 274 -7.12 -6.07 20.67
N LYS A 275 -7.47 -5.80 19.40
CA LYS A 275 -7.18 -4.54 18.71
C LYS A 275 -7.71 -3.33 19.51
N ASN A 276 -8.95 -3.39 19.92
CA ASN A 276 -9.59 -2.32 20.71
C ASN A 276 -8.87 -2.07 22.04
N VAL A 277 -8.45 -3.14 22.74
CA VAL A 277 -7.67 -2.98 23.99
C VAL A 277 -6.34 -2.34 23.70
N MET A 278 -5.63 -2.76 22.67
CA MET A 278 -4.33 -2.19 22.30
C MET A 278 -4.46 -0.70 21.95
N VAL A 279 -5.34 -0.35 21.02
CA VAL A 279 -5.51 1.03 20.54
C VAL A 279 -5.93 1.98 21.66
N ARG A 280 -6.83 1.55 22.55
CA ARG A 280 -7.27 2.37 23.69
C ARG A 280 -6.17 2.60 24.72
N ASN A 281 -5.21 1.69 24.84
CA ASN A 281 -4.11 1.77 25.82
C ASN A 281 -2.80 2.24 25.20
N CYS A 282 -2.74 2.55 23.92
CA CYS A 282 -1.58 3.18 23.31
C CYS A 282 -1.31 4.56 23.89
N ARG A 283 -0.02 4.86 24.12
CA ARG A 283 0.40 6.20 24.55
C ARG A 283 0.24 7.18 23.38
N ARG A 284 -0.61 8.18 23.55
CA ARG A 284 -0.78 9.28 22.58
C ARG A 284 0.25 10.37 22.85
N LYS A 285 0.85 10.93 21.81
CA LYS A 285 1.82 12.03 21.91
C LYS A 285 1.21 13.30 21.35
N GLU A 286 1.02 14.32 22.19
CA GLU A 286 0.38 15.60 21.86
C GLU A 286 1.14 16.49 20.86
N LYS A 287 2.40 16.19 20.54
CA LYS A 287 3.28 17.07 19.74
C LYS A 287 3.40 16.75 18.25
N LEU A 288 2.59 15.85 17.72
CA LEU A 288 2.70 15.41 16.31
C LEU A 288 1.57 15.97 15.43
N THR A 289 1.24 17.24 15.57
CA THR A 289 0.16 17.91 14.80
C THR A 289 0.36 17.90 13.28
N THR A 290 1.57 17.70 12.76
CA THR A 290 1.85 17.61 11.31
C THR A 290 1.96 16.16 10.81
N GLN A 291 2.01 15.17 11.72
CA GLN A 291 2.08 13.73 11.40
C GLN A 291 0.86 12.95 11.93
N ILE A 292 -0.22 13.65 12.29
CA ILE A 292 -1.45 13.10 12.91
C ILE A 292 -2.22 12.14 11.98
N LYS A 293 -1.92 12.11 10.70
CA LYS A 293 -2.40 11.04 9.82
C LYS A 293 -1.94 9.63 10.23
N PHE A 294 -1.04 9.53 11.22
CA PHE A 294 -0.49 8.28 11.73
C PHE A 294 -1.08 7.78 13.04
N LEU A 295 -1.71 8.64 13.79
CA LEU A 295 -2.22 8.32 15.12
C LEU A 295 -3.73 8.46 15.10
N ALA A 296 -4.38 7.32 15.07
CA ALA A 296 -5.82 7.18 15.06
C ALA A 296 -6.53 8.17 15.99
N THR A 297 -7.50 8.86 15.41
CA THR A 297 -8.75 9.38 15.97
C THR A 297 -8.71 10.19 17.25
N ASP A 298 -8.88 11.50 17.12
CA ASP A 298 -9.69 12.25 18.07
C ASP A 298 -11.16 11.83 17.91
N SER A 299 -11.72 11.21 18.92
CA SER A 299 -13.14 11.04 19.10
C SER A 299 -13.61 11.97 20.19
#